data_1900cc255cf4190dd66aa8f5af38a2e3
#
_entry.id   1900cc255cf4190dd66aa8f5af38a2e3
#
_cell.length_a   1.000
_cell.length_b   1.000
_cell.length_c   1.000
_cell.angle_alpha   90.00
_cell.angle_beta   90.00
_cell.angle_gamma   90.00
#
_symmetry.space_group_name_H-M   'P 1'
#
loop_
_entity.id
_entity.type
_entity.pdbx_description
1 polymer ?
#
loop_
_entity_poly.entity_id
_entity_poly.type
_entity_poly.pdbx_seq_one_letter_code
_entity_poly.pdbx_strand_id
1 'polypeptide(L)' 'MLMDTAAINEAIKISLGEIRTRLDEATRIARAAEACVLAGSVAEGVEVSMDIEQLIYEAGRLHDAVSLLHRISRS' A
#
# COMPACT_ATOMS: atom_id res chain seq x y z
N MET A 1 8.79 -20.54 20.05
CA MET A 1 10.06 -20.23 19.40
C MET A 1 10.12 -18.76 19.03
N LEU A 2 11.23 -18.12 19.33
CA LEU A 2 11.40 -16.70 19.01
C LEU A 2 11.96 -16.56 17.59
N MET A 3 11.44 -15.58 16.85
CA MET A 3 12.01 -15.24 15.55
C MET A 3 13.34 -14.52 15.75
N ASP A 4 14.26 -14.81 14.86
CA ASP A 4 15.53 -14.10 14.79
C ASP A 4 15.27 -12.62 14.46
N THR A 5 15.89 -11.72 15.20
CA THR A 5 15.76 -10.26 14.99
C THR A 5 16.12 -9.85 13.57
N ALA A 6 17.16 -10.47 12.99
CA ALA A 6 17.56 -10.18 11.62
C ALA A 6 16.47 -10.58 10.64
N ALA A 7 15.80 -11.71 10.86
CA ALA A 7 14.70 -12.17 10.01
C ALA A 7 13.49 -11.25 10.13
N ILE A 8 13.18 -10.78 11.34
CA ILE A 8 12.09 -9.83 11.56
C ILE A 8 12.38 -8.51 10.85
N ASN A 9 13.58 -7.98 10.98
CA ASN A 9 13.97 -6.74 10.33
C ASN A 9 13.90 -6.84 8.81
N GLU A 10 14.31 -7.98 8.25
CA GLU A 10 14.23 -8.21 6.80
C GLU A 10 12.77 -8.26 6.34
N ALA A 11 11.91 -8.93 7.11
CA ALA A 11 10.48 -8.99 6.80
C ALA A 11 9.83 -7.60 6.83
N ILE A 12 10.20 -6.77 7.80
CA ILE A 12 9.73 -5.38 7.89
C ILE A 12 10.18 -4.58 6.66
N LYS A 13 11.45 -4.70 6.29
CA LYS A 13 12.02 -4.01 5.15
C LYS A 13 11.27 -4.38 3.86
N ILE A 14 11.06 -5.67 3.63
CA ILE A 14 10.35 -6.15 2.44
C ILE A 14 8.92 -5.63 2.44
N SER A 15 8.24 -5.69 3.58
CA SER A 15 6.85 -5.24 3.70
C SER A 15 6.71 -3.75 3.42
N LEU A 16 7.63 -2.93 3.95
CA LEU A 16 7.62 -1.49 3.67
C LEU A 16 7.85 -1.20 2.19
N GLY A 17 8.72 -1.96 1.53
CA GLY A 17 8.93 -1.84 0.09
C GLY A 17 7.66 -2.19 -0.70
N GLU A 18 6.94 -3.22 -0.27
CA GLU A 18 5.68 -3.61 -0.91
C GLU A 18 4.59 -2.57 -0.69
N ILE A 19 4.54 -1.95 0.49
CA ILE A 19 3.62 -0.84 0.76
C ILE A 19 3.91 0.30 -0.21
N ARG A 20 5.18 0.69 -0.33
CA ARG A 20 5.55 1.79 -1.23
C ARG A 20 5.16 1.49 -2.68
N THR A 21 5.37 0.26 -3.13
CA THR A 21 5.00 -0.14 -4.49
C THR A 21 3.50 0.03 -4.74
N ARG A 22 2.67 -0.36 -3.78
CA ARG A 22 1.21 -0.23 -3.90
C ARG A 22 0.76 1.22 -3.84
N LEU A 23 1.38 2.03 -2.99
CA LEU A 23 1.03 3.44 -2.90
C LEU A 23 1.48 4.21 -4.14
N ASP A 24 2.63 3.84 -4.73
CA ASP A 24 3.07 4.42 -6.01
C ASP A 24 2.06 4.10 -7.11
N GLU A 25 1.57 2.87 -7.17
CA GLU A 25 0.56 2.46 -8.15
C GLU A 25 -0.74 3.24 -7.93
N ALA A 26 -1.18 3.35 -6.67
CA ALA A 26 -2.39 4.11 -6.32
C ALA A 26 -2.24 5.57 -6.74
N THR A 27 -1.06 6.15 -6.58
CA THR A 27 -0.78 7.53 -7.00
C THR A 27 -0.91 7.68 -8.51
N ARG A 28 -0.39 6.73 -9.28
CA ARG A 28 -0.52 6.76 -10.74
C ARG A 28 -1.99 6.70 -11.18
N ILE A 29 -2.77 5.83 -10.54
CA ILE A 29 -4.20 5.70 -10.83
C ILE A 29 -4.93 6.98 -10.47
N ALA A 30 -4.62 7.57 -9.30
CA ALA A 30 -5.26 8.82 -8.87
C ALA A 30 -4.98 9.95 -9.85
N ARG A 31 -3.76 10.05 -10.37
CA ARG A 31 -3.41 11.07 -11.38
C ARG A 31 -4.20 10.86 -12.67
N ALA A 32 -4.33 9.60 -13.11
CA ALA A 32 -5.11 9.30 -14.32
C ALA A 32 -6.59 9.64 -14.12
N ALA A 33 -7.15 9.29 -12.94
CA ALA A 33 -8.54 9.60 -12.62
C ALA A 33 -8.77 11.11 -12.58
N GLU A 34 -7.89 11.85 -11.94
CA GLU A 34 -7.98 13.32 -11.87
C GLU A 34 -7.92 13.92 -13.27
N ALA A 35 -7.03 13.41 -14.12
CA ALA A 35 -6.91 13.89 -15.50
C ALA A 35 -8.22 13.69 -16.28
N CYS A 36 -8.92 12.58 -16.08
CA CYS A 36 -10.21 12.33 -16.69
C CYS A 36 -11.24 13.39 -16.25
N VAL A 37 -11.29 13.67 -14.95
CA VAL A 37 -12.22 14.65 -14.39
C VAL A 37 -11.92 16.05 -14.93
N LEU A 38 -10.64 16.43 -14.96
CA LEU A 38 -10.22 17.75 -15.47
C LEU A 38 -10.53 17.91 -16.96
N ALA A 39 -10.57 16.79 -17.70
CA ALA A 39 -10.97 16.81 -19.12
C ALA A 39 -12.48 16.78 -19.31
N GLY A 40 -13.27 16.79 -18.24
CA GLY A 40 -14.72 16.82 -18.29
C GLY A 40 -15.41 15.46 -18.18
N SER A 41 -14.65 14.39 -17.96
CA SER A 41 -15.18 13.03 -17.89
C SER A 41 -15.23 12.53 -16.44
N VAL A 42 -16.15 13.08 -15.63
CA VAL A 42 -16.25 12.76 -14.20
C VAL A 42 -16.52 11.27 -13.99
N ALA A 43 -17.50 10.72 -14.72
CA ALA A 43 -17.86 9.30 -14.57
C ALA A 43 -16.69 8.37 -14.88
N GLU A 44 -15.95 8.68 -15.94
CA GLU A 44 -14.78 7.90 -16.33
C GLU A 44 -13.67 8.00 -15.28
N GLY A 45 -13.44 9.20 -14.75
CA GLY A 45 -12.46 9.38 -13.67
C GLY A 45 -12.81 8.58 -12.43
N VAL A 46 -14.08 8.56 -12.04
CA VAL A 46 -14.53 7.76 -10.89
C VAL A 46 -14.31 6.28 -11.16
N GLU A 47 -14.62 5.82 -12.36
CA GLU A 47 -14.43 4.40 -12.71
C GLU A 47 -12.96 4.02 -12.67
N VAL A 48 -12.07 4.85 -13.20
CA VAL A 48 -10.62 4.62 -13.12
C VAL A 48 -10.17 4.56 -11.67
N SER A 49 -10.73 5.40 -10.79
CA SER A 49 -10.33 5.46 -9.39
C SER A 49 -10.70 4.21 -8.58
N MET A 50 -11.60 3.36 -9.09
CA MET A 50 -12.06 2.18 -8.34
C MET A 50 -10.94 1.19 -8.04
N ASP A 51 -9.90 1.14 -8.86
CA ASP A 51 -8.76 0.26 -8.64
C ASP A 51 -7.90 0.69 -7.44
N ILE A 52 -8.06 1.93 -6.96
CA ILE A 52 -7.30 2.44 -5.82
C ILE A 52 -7.65 1.68 -4.54
N GLU A 53 -8.92 1.33 -4.36
CA GLU A 53 -9.40 0.70 -3.13
C GLU A 53 -8.63 -0.56 -2.78
N GLN A 54 -8.41 -1.45 -3.76
CA GLN A 54 -7.69 -2.70 -3.51
C GLN A 54 -6.24 -2.44 -3.09
N LEU A 55 -5.60 -1.46 -3.71
CA LEU A 55 -4.21 -1.12 -3.38
C LEU A 55 -4.09 -0.56 -1.98
N ILE A 56 -5.02 0.31 -1.56
CA ILE A 56 -5.05 0.85 -0.21
C ILE A 56 -5.31 -0.26 0.81
N TYR A 57 -6.24 -1.16 0.49
CA TYR A 57 -6.51 -2.31 1.35
C TYR A 57 -5.25 -3.16 1.55
N GLU A 58 -4.55 -3.48 0.47
CA GLU A 58 -3.33 -4.30 0.54
C GLU A 58 -2.23 -3.59 1.31
N ALA A 59 -2.05 -2.28 1.08
CA ALA A 59 -1.06 -1.50 1.82
C ALA A 59 -1.38 -1.48 3.30
N GLY A 60 -2.65 -1.35 3.67
CA GLY A 60 -3.10 -1.38 5.05
C GLY A 60 -2.82 -2.72 5.72
N ARG A 61 -3.08 -3.83 5.04
CA ARG A 61 -2.80 -5.17 5.56
C ARG A 61 -1.31 -5.38 5.76
N LEU A 62 -0.49 -4.92 4.83
CA LEU A 62 0.96 -4.98 4.97
C LEU A 62 1.44 -4.15 6.15
N HIS A 63 0.84 -2.98 6.36
CA HIS A 63 1.20 -2.13 7.49
C HIS A 63 0.82 -2.79 8.83
N ASP A 64 -0.32 -3.47 8.88
CA ASP A 64 -0.69 -4.25 10.07
C ASP A 64 0.39 -5.29 10.39
N ALA A 65 0.90 -5.96 9.35
CA ALA A 65 1.97 -6.94 9.54
C ALA A 65 3.27 -6.29 10.04
N VAL A 66 3.62 -5.12 9.51
CA VAL A 66 4.80 -4.37 9.99
C VAL A 66 4.66 -4.04 11.47
N SER A 67 3.48 -3.56 11.88
CA SER A 67 3.21 -3.21 13.26
C SER A 67 3.33 -4.42 14.18
N LEU A 68 2.81 -5.57 13.75
CA LEU A 68 2.89 -6.81 14.51
C LEU A 68 4.34 -7.28 14.65
N LEU A 69 5.08 -7.28 13.55
CA LEU A 69 6.49 -7.69 13.54
C LEU A 69 7.32 -6.80 14.47
N HIS A 70 7.05 -5.50 14.46
CA HIS A 70 7.74 -4.55 15.33
C HIS A 70 7.48 -4.88 16.82
N ARG A 71 6.22 -5.17 17.16
CA ARG A 71 5.88 -5.55 18.54
C ARG A 71 6.56 -6.86 18.95
N ILE A 72 6.61 -7.83 18.06
CA ILE A 72 7.29 -9.10 18.31
C ILE A 72 8.77 -8.87 18.58
N SER A 73 9.41 -8.00 17.79
CA SER A 73 10.85 -7.75 17.93
C SER A 73 11.20 -7.03 19.24
N ARG A 74 10.21 -6.38 19.87
CA ARG A 74 10.40 -5.65 21.14
C ARG A 74 10.08 -6.49 22.37
N SER A 75 9.58 -7.70 22.18
CA SER A 75 9.18 -8.57 23.30
C SER A 75 10.37 -9.20 24.02
#